data_4dbc8eefb07b2510f402dec6627d3d31
#
_entry.id   4dbc8eefb07b2510f402dec6627d3d31
#
_cell.length_a   1.000
_cell.length_b   1.000
_cell.length_c   1.000
_cell.angle_alpha   90.00
_cell.angle_beta   90.00
_cell.angle_gamma   90.00
#
_symmetry.space_group_name_H-M   'P 1'
#
loop_
_entity.id
_entity.type
_entity.pdbx_description
1 polymer ?
#
loop_
_entity_poly.entity_id
_entity_poly.type
_entity_poly.pdbx_seq_one_letter_code
_entity_poly.pdbx_strand_id
1 'polypeptide(L)'
;MGQHSEEEKIRLEHDAAKLFMRWYERNTGLRIRHIWHNEPMRPDTSCMLDGEKLDLEIAHLYGSEAEAMAILGRDLSDKTRQALQELDKEPDHRLLKALNDILRNKSQKHYDSHRTWLVIRNAHPAWQRADIKALEHKITVPAQHPFEKIWLVADFEGKTGIVRLYP
;
A
#
# COMPACT_ATOMS: atom_id res chain seq x y z
N MET A 1 6.96 9.61 21.67
CA MET A 1 7.30 8.69 20.59
C MET A 1 6.09 8.24 19.79
N GLY A 2 5.00 7.79 20.43
CA GLY A 2 3.82 7.30 19.73
C GLY A 2 3.13 8.32 18.85
N GLN A 3 2.98 9.55 19.32
CA GLN A 3 2.24 10.58 18.62
C GLN A 3 2.91 10.99 17.29
N HIS A 4 4.24 11.14 17.30
CA HIS A 4 5.00 11.51 16.10
C HIS A 4 4.95 10.39 15.05
N SER A 5 5.06 9.13 15.48
CA SER A 5 4.97 7.97 14.59
C SER A 5 3.58 7.83 13.98
N GLU A 6 2.52 8.12 14.75
CA GLU A 6 1.16 8.07 14.23
C GLU A 6 0.88 9.18 13.22
N GLU A 7 1.35 10.38 13.48
CA GLU A 7 1.21 11.50 12.54
C GLU A 7 1.91 11.21 11.22
N GLU A 8 3.10 10.61 11.28
CA GLU A 8 3.85 10.21 10.10
C GLU A 8 3.11 9.11 9.32
N LYS A 9 2.57 8.12 10.02
CA LYS A 9 1.78 7.05 9.41
C LYS A 9 0.55 7.61 8.69
N ILE A 10 -0.20 8.47 9.36
CA ILE A 10 -1.39 9.12 8.79
C ILE A 10 -1.01 9.92 7.54
N ARG A 11 0.10 10.64 7.58
CA ARG A 11 0.57 11.42 6.44
C ARG A 11 0.90 10.52 5.24
N LEU A 12 1.59 9.40 5.48
CA LEU A 12 1.93 8.45 4.43
C LEU A 12 0.69 7.80 3.84
N GLU A 13 -0.27 7.42 4.66
CA GLU A 13 -1.52 6.83 4.21
C GLU A 13 -2.32 7.83 3.37
N HIS A 14 -2.41 9.06 3.84
CA HIS A 14 -3.12 10.13 3.15
C HIS A 14 -2.47 10.43 1.80
N ASP A 15 -1.14 10.48 1.75
CA ASP A 15 -0.38 10.72 0.53
C ASP A 15 -0.60 9.59 -0.49
N ALA A 16 -0.56 8.34 -0.03
CA ALA A 16 -0.82 7.18 -0.89
C ALA A 16 -2.24 7.22 -1.46
N ALA A 17 -3.22 7.56 -0.64
CA ALA A 17 -4.61 7.68 -1.09
C ALA A 17 -4.75 8.77 -2.15
N LYS A 18 -4.10 9.92 -1.97
CA LYS A 18 -4.14 11.01 -2.95
C LYS A 18 -3.52 10.61 -4.28
N LEU A 19 -2.38 9.91 -4.26
CA LEU A 19 -1.74 9.42 -5.47
C LEU A 19 -2.67 8.48 -6.24
N PHE A 20 -3.30 7.56 -5.53
CA PHE A 20 -4.26 6.63 -6.12
C PHE A 20 -5.46 7.37 -6.71
N MET A 21 -6.04 8.30 -5.96
CA MET A 21 -7.22 9.05 -6.40
C MET A 21 -6.95 9.85 -7.66
N ARG A 22 -5.80 10.52 -7.76
CA ARG A 22 -5.42 11.27 -8.97
C ARG A 22 -5.29 10.35 -10.18
N TRP A 23 -4.62 9.23 -9.99
CA TRP A 23 -4.46 8.25 -11.05
C TRP A 23 -5.81 7.71 -11.51
N TYR A 24 -6.66 7.34 -10.57
CA TYR A 24 -7.97 6.77 -10.85
C TYR A 24 -8.85 7.74 -11.64
N GLU A 25 -8.94 8.99 -11.19
CA GLU A 25 -9.74 10.01 -11.88
C GLU A 25 -9.22 10.25 -13.30
N ARG A 26 -7.90 10.33 -13.45
CA ARG A 26 -7.26 10.55 -14.75
C ARG A 26 -7.53 9.40 -15.72
N ASN A 27 -7.50 8.18 -15.25
CA ASN A 27 -7.60 6.99 -16.10
C ASN A 27 -9.04 6.52 -16.33
N THR A 28 -9.97 6.87 -15.46
CA THR A 28 -11.37 6.44 -15.58
C THR A 28 -12.32 7.56 -15.94
N GLY A 29 -11.94 8.80 -15.70
CA GLY A 29 -12.84 9.95 -15.86
C GLY A 29 -13.86 10.10 -14.73
N LEU A 30 -13.91 9.18 -13.78
CA LEU A 30 -14.82 9.26 -12.64
C LEU A 30 -14.25 10.17 -11.58
N ARG A 31 -15.09 11.02 -10.98
CA ARG A 31 -14.66 11.92 -9.92
C ARG A 31 -14.43 11.14 -8.64
N ILE A 32 -13.22 11.27 -8.09
CA ILE A 32 -12.86 10.67 -6.80
C ILE A 32 -12.16 11.76 -5.97
N ARG A 33 -12.85 12.26 -4.95
CA ARG A 33 -12.46 13.47 -4.21
C ARG A 33 -12.84 13.40 -2.76
N HIS A 34 -12.47 14.45 -2.00
CA HIS A 34 -12.84 14.64 -0.60
C HIS A 34 -12.30 13.55 0.31
N ILE A 35 -10.98 13.52 0.45
CA ILE A 35 -10.32 12.55 1.32
C ILE A 35 -10.38 13.01 2.79
N TRP A 36 -10.66 12.07 3.70
CA TRP A 36 -10.54 12.30 5.14
C TRP A 36 -10.05 11.05 5.84
N HIS A 37 -9.38 11.23 6.98
CA HIS A 37 -8.85 10.12 7.77
C HIS A 37 -9.89 9.65 8.78
N ASN A 38 -10.00 8.33 8.95
CA ASN A 38 -10.96 7.71 9.85
C ASN A 38 -10.32 7.31 11.19
N GLU A 39 -11.20 7.09 12.18
CA GLU A 39 -10.80 6.56 13.47
C GLU A 39 -10.47 5.05 13.37
N PRO A 40 -9.75 4.48 14.37
CA PRO A 40 -9.46 3.05 14.41
C PRO A 40 -10.72 2.19 14.24
N MET A 41 -10.57 0.98 13.72
CA MET A 41 -11.62 -0.01 13.42
C MET A 41 -12.34 0.23 12.10
N ARG A 42 -12.16 1.37 11.47
CA ARG A 42 -12.64 1.66 10.12
C ARG A 42 -11.47 1.63 9.15
N PRO A 43 -11.74 1.52 7.83
CA PRO A 43 -10.67 1.72 6.85
C PRO A 43 -9.95 3.05 7.08
N ASP A 44 -8.66 3.10 6.72
CA ASP A 44 -7.78 4.23 7.08
C ASP A 44 -8.30 5.57 6.60
N THR A 45 -8.82 5.63 5.38
CA THR A 45 -9.30 6.88 4.80
C THR A 45 -10.64 6.65 4.11
N SER A 46 -11.35 7.74 3.87
CA SER A 46 -12.57 7.73 3.07
C SER A 46 -12.53 8.83 2.03
N CYS A 47 -13.24 8.63 0.95
CA CYS A 47 -13.37 9.60 -0.12
C CYS A 47 -14.76 9.46 -0.77
N MET A 48 -15.02 10.31 -1.75
CA MET A 48 -16.27 10.25 -2.53
C MET A 48 -15.91 9.86 -3.97
N LEU A 49 -16.44 8.74 -4.42
CA LEU A 49 -16.31 8.28 -5.79
C LEU A 49 -17.65 8.51 -6.50
N ASP A 50 -17.64 9.46 -7.42
CA ASP A 50 -18.82 9.85 -8.22
C ASP A 50 -20.05 10.11 -7.34
N GLY A 51 -19.84 10.78 -6.20
CA GLY A 51 -20.89 11.14 -5.25
C GLY A 51 -21.22 10.09 -4.22
N GLU A 52 -20.59 8.92 -4.27
CA GLU A 52 -20.80 7.85 -3.30
C GLU A 52 -19.59 7.66 -2.39
N LYS A 53 -19.83 7.35 -1.13
CA LYS A 53 -18.74 7.13 -0.18
C LYS A 53 -17.97 5.86 -0.53
N LEU A 54 -16.66 5.99 -0.56
CA LEU A 54 -15.72 4.88 -0.76
C LEU A 54 -14.67 4.92 0.34
N ASP A 55 -14.48 3.81 1.01
CA ASP A 55 -13.44 3.69 2.04
C ASP A 55 -12.20 3.03 1.44
N LEU A 56 -11.03 3.56 1.81
CA LEU A 56 -9.74 3.06 1.35
C LEU A 56 -8.93 2.57 2.53
N GLU A 57 -8.55 1.31 2.48
CA GLU A 57 -7.57 0.77 3.42
C GLU A 57 -6.21 0.86 2.75
N ILE A 58 -5.23 1.41 3.46
CA ILE A 58 -3.91 1.68 2.90
C ILE A 58 -2.88 0.76 3.53
N ALA A 59 -1.99 0.23 2.72
CA ALA A 59 -0.84 -0.54 3.18
C ALA A 59 0.41 -0.10 2.42
N HIS A 60 1.55 -0.15 3.11
CA HIS A 60 2.84 0.14 2.49
C HIS A 60 3.68 -1.12 2.44
N LEU A 61 4.24 -1.40 1.29
CA LEU A 61 5.09 -2.57 1.07
C LEU A 61 6.56 -2.18 1.20
N TYR A 62 7.20 -2.70 2.23
CA TYR A 62 8.61 -2.39 2.51
C TYR A 62 9.53 -3.60 2.35
N GLY A 63 9.01 -4.80 2.48
CA GLY A 63 9.80 -6.03 2.49
C GLY A 63 10.19 -6.47 3.90
N SER A 64 10.61 -5.54 4.76
CA SER A 64 10.93 -5.83 6.17
C SER A 64 10.84 -4.55 6.99
N GLU A 65 10.82 -4.70 8.31
CA GLU A 65 10.81 -3.58 9.23
C GLU A 65 12.07 -2.72 9.10
N ALA A 66 13.23 -3.35 8.92
CA ALA A 66 14.49 -2.62 8.71
C ALA A 66 14.45 -1.79 7.43
N GLU A 67 13.90 -2.35 6.35
CA GLU A 67 13.74 -1.62 5.10
C GLU A 67 12.77 -0.46 5.24
N ALA A 68 11.70 -0.64 6.01
CA ALA A 68 10.77 0.44 6.30
C ALA A 68 11.46 1.62 7.00
N MET A 69 12.29 1.33 7.98
CA MET A 69 13.05 2.34 8.71
C MET A 69 14.01 3.09 7.80
N ALA A 70 14.68 2.37 6.91
CA ALA A 70 15.61 2.98 5.94
C ALA A 70 14.89 3.92 4.97
N ILE A 71 13.76 3.48 4.44
CA ILE A 71 12.97 4.25 3.47
C ILE A 71 12.40 5.52 4.12
N LEU A 72 12.02 5.44 5.39
CA LEU A 72 11.49 6.58 6.13
C LEU A 72 12.59 7.56 6.61
N GLY A 73 13.86 7.27 6.29
CA GLY A 73 14.97 8.16 6.60
C GLY A 73 15.35 8.20 8.07
N ARG A 74 15.01 7.16 8.84
CA ARG A 74 15.36 7.08 10.26
C ARG A 74 16.81 6.68 10.43
N ASP A 75 17.40 7.10 11.55
CA ASP A 75 18.77 6.72 11.89
C ASP A 75 18.86 5.21 12.05
N LEU A 76 19.82 4.61 11.35
CA LEU A 76 20.05 3.18 11.38
C LEU A 76 21.37 2.86 12.09
N SER A 77 21.34 1.82 12.93
CA SER A 77 22.57 1.27 13.48
C SER A 77 23.38 0.59 12.37
N ASP A 78 24.68 0.42 12.59
CA ASP A 78 25.54 -0.27 11.64
C ASP A 78 25.05 -1.70 11.38
N LYS A 79 24.55 -2.37 12.42
CA LYS A 79 24.00 -3.71 12.32
C LYS A 79 22.80 -3.77 11.38
N THR A 80 21.90 -2.76 11.49
CA THR A 80 20.72 -2.66 10.64
C THR A 80 21.12 -2.40 9.20
N ARG A 81 22.13 -1.54 8.97
CA ARG A 81 22.62 -1.27 7.62
C ARG A 81 23.21 -2.53 6.97
N GLN A 82 23.97 -3.32 7.73
CA GLN A 82 24.50 -4.58 7.23
C GLN A 82 23.40 -5.57 6.89
N ALA A 83 22.38 -5.67 7.75
CA ALA A 83 21.22 -6.51 7.49
C ALA A 83 20.50 -6.11 6.21
N LEU A 84 20.36 -4.79 5.97
CA LEU A 84 19.74 -4.30 4.73
C LEU A 84 20.56 -4.66 3.50
N GLN A 85 21.89 -4.59 3.57
CA GLN A 85 22.76 -4.95 2.47
C GLN A 85 22.66 -6.43 2.12
N GLU A 86 22.54 -7.28 3.12
CA GLU A 86 22.36 -8.71 2.91
C GLU A 86 21.00 -9.03 2.29
N LEU A 87 19.96 -8.27 2.65
CA LEU A 87 18.61 -8.46 2.13
C LEU A 87 18.50 -8.10 0.64
N ASP A 88 19.37 -7.23 0.12
CA ASP A 88 19.31 -6.81 -1.27
C ASP A 88 19.70 -7.90 -2.27
N LYS A 89 20.15 -9.06 -1.81
CA LYS A 89 20.55 -10.15 -2.70
C LYS A 89 19.41 -10.84 -3.44
N GLU A 90 18.22 -10.87 -2.86
CA GLU A 90 17.03 -11.47 -3.48
C GLU A 90 15.76 -10.65 -3.21
N PRO A 91 15.70 -9.40 -3.72
CA PRO A 91 14.57 -8.53 -3.39
C PRO A 91 13.22 -9.03 -3.89
N ASP A 92 13.18 -9.69 -5.04
CA ASP A 92 11.92 -10.16 -5.62
C ASP A 92 11.20 -11.17 -4.73
N HIS A 93 11.92 -12.14 -4.19
CA HIS A 93 11.33 -13.15 -3.30
C HIS A 93 10.79 -12.53 -2.01
N ARG A 94 11.55 -11.63 -1.41
CA ARG A 94 11.16 -10.97 -0.17
C ARG A 94 9.94 -10.10 -0.36
N LEU A 95 9.96 -9.32 -1.42
CA LEU A 95 8.87 -8.37 -1.70
C LEU A 95 7.60 -9.10 -2.12
N LEU A 96 7.73 -10.17 -2.90
CA LEU A 96 6.59 -11.01 -3.24
C LEU A 96 5.97 -11.65 -2.00
N LYS A 97 6.82 -12.18 -1.11
CA LYS A 97 6.34 -12.73 0.16
C LYS A 97 5.66 -11.68 1.02
N ALA A 98 6.27 -10.49 1.14
CA ALA A 98 5.71 -9.39 1.92
C ALA A 98 4.37 -8.93 1.35
N LEU A 99 4.24 -8.85 0.03
CA LEU A 99 2.99 -8.48 -0.63
C LEU A 99 1.91 -9.53 -0.36
N ASN A 100 2.22 -10.80 -0.51
CA ASN A 100 1.27 -11.87 -0.24
C ASN A 100 0.88 -11.91 1.24
N ASP A 101 1.80 -11.59 2.15
CA ASP A 101 1.49 -11.47 3.58
C ASP A 101 0.52 -10.32 3.86
N ILE A 102 0.72 -9.17 3.22
CA ILE A 102 -0.20 -8.02 3.32
C ILE A 102 -1.60 -8.43 2.85
N LEU A 103 -1.67 -9.05 1.69
CA LEU A 103 -2.95 -9.49 1.12
C LEU A 103 -3.67 -10.45 2.06
N ARG A 104 -2.95 -11.43 2.61
CA ARG A 104 -3.52 -12.40 3.54
C ARG A 104 -3.98 -11.73 4.84
N ASN A 105 -3.13 -10.89 5.43
CA ASN A 105 -3.43 -10.25 6.71
C ASN A 105 -4.59 -9.26 6.60
N LYS A 106 -4.59 -8.43 5.57
CA LYS A 106 -5.67 -7.45 5.36
C LYS A 106 -6.98 -8.14 5.01
N SER A 107 -6.94 -9.27 4.31
CA SER A 107 -8.13 -10.02 3.93
C SER A 107 -8.85 -10.65 5.12
N GLN A 108 -8.16 -10.87 6.23
CA GLN A 108 -8.73 -11.43 7.45
C GLN A 108 -9.37 -10.39 8.35
N LYS A 109 -9.16 -9.11 8.08
CA LYS A 109 -9.71 -8.03 8.89
C LYS A 109 -11.19 -7.81 8.58
N HIS A 110 -11.91 -7.34 9.58
CA HIS A 110 -13.29 -6.96 9.44
C HIS A 110 -13.39 -5.42 9.52
N TYR A 111 -13.99 -4.82 8.52
CA TYR A 111 -14.14 -3.36 8.45
C TYR A 111 -15.59 -2.95 8.60
N ASP A 112 -15.83 -1.91 9.38
CA ASP A 112 -17.15 -1.27 9.46
C ASP A 112 -17.30 -0.33 8.27
N SER A 113 -17.68 -0.91 7.12
CA SER A 113 -17.72 -0.20 5.86
C SER A 113 -18.65 -0.94 4.88
N HIS A 114 -19.38 -0.18 4.09
CA HIS A 114 -20.22 -0.73 3.02
C HIS A 114 -19.43 -0.97 1.73
N ARG A 115 -18.32 -0.24 1.54
CA ARG A 115 -17.55 -0.31 0.32
C ARG A 115 -16.10 0.04 0.62
N THR A 116 -15.20 -0.95 0.54
CA THR A 116 -13.80 -0.77 0.86
C THR A 116 -12.92 -1.27 -0.29
N TRP A 117 -11.95 -0.46 -0.69
CA TRP A 117 -10.87 -0.85 -1.60
C TRP A 117 -9.57 -0.89 -0.82
N LEU A 118 -8.71 -1.85 -1.15
CA LEU A 118 -7.36 -1.93 -0.61
C LEU A 118 -6.40 -1.28 -1.60
N VAL A 119 -5.61 -0.34 -1.12
CA VAL A 119 -4.56 0.33 -1.90
C VAL A 119 -3.23 0.04 -1.23
N ILE A 120 -2.37 -0.70 -1.92
CA ILE A 120 -1.04 -1.04 -1.43
C ILE A 120 -0.04 -0.17 -2.19
N ARG A 121 0.81 0.55 -1.46
CA ARG A 121 1.84 1.39 -2.06
C ARG A 121 3.18 0.68 -1.94
N ASN A 122 3.82 0.44 -3.09
CA ASN A 122 5.18 -0.09 -3.10
C ASN A 122 6.14 1.00 -2.63
N ALA A 123 6.70 0.84 -1.45
CA ALA A 123 7.64 1.79 -0.87
C ALA A 123 9.10 1.34 -1.02
N HIS A 124 9.36 0.19 -1.62
CA HIS A 124 10.71 -0.32 -1.79
C HIS A 124 11.30 0.08 -3.13
N PRO A 125 12.43 0.83 -3.16
CA PRO A 125 12.99 1.35 -4.41
C PRO A 125 13.58 0.28 -5.34
N ALA A 126 13.94 -0.88 -4.82
CA ALA A 126 14.52 -1.96 -5.61
C ALA A 126 13.50 -2.75 -6.43
N TRP A 127 12.21 -2.63 -6.12
CA TRP A 127 11.15 -3.35 -6.83
C TRP A 127 10.37 -2.37 -7.71
N GLN A 128 10.42 -2.61 -9.01
CA GLN A 128 9.82 -1.72 -9.99
C GLN A 128 8.59 -2.38 -10.63
N ARG A 129 7.83 -1.60 -11.38
CA ARG A 129 6.61 -2.09 -12.02
C ARG A 129 6.87 -3.32 -12.89
N ALA A 130 8.00 -3.33 -13.62
CA ALA A 130 8.36 -4.47 -14.46
C ALA A 130 8.55 -5.75 -13.64
N ASP A 131 9.17 -5.63 -12.46
CA ASP A 131 9.37 -6.76 -11.55
C ASP A 131 8.04 -7.29 -11.02
N ILE A 132 7.13 -6.37 -10.67
CA ILE A 132 5.79 -6.71 -10.20
C ILE A 132 5.02 -7.46 -11.30
N LYS A 133 5.07 -6.96 -12.50
CA LYS A 133 4.39 -7.57 -13.64
C LYS A 133 4.95 -8.95 -13.97
N ALA A 134 6.27 -9.11 -13.87
CA ALA A 134 6.91 -10.41 -14.11
C ALA A 134 6.47 -11.46 -13.09
N LEU A 135 6.14 -11.05 -11.87
CA LEU A 135 5.72 -11.95 -10.79
C LEU A 135 4.20 -11.95 -10.56
N GLU A 136 3.44 -11.32 -11.43
CA GLU A 136 1.99 -11.14 -11.27
C GLU A 136 1.27 -12.48 -11.03
N HIS A 137 1.67 -13.53 -11.72
CA HIS A 137 1.08 -14.86 -11.60
C HIS A 137 1.36 -15.54 -10.24
N LYS A 138 2.32 -15.02 -9.47
CA LYS A 138 2.66 -15.53 -8.13
C LYS A 138 2.03 -14.70 -7.01
N ILE A 139 1.42 -13.57 -7.35
CA ILE A 139 0.70 -12.74 -6.39
C ILE A 139 -0.62 -13.44 -6.07
N THR A 140 -0.85 -13.73 -4.80
CA THR A 140 -2.01 -14.50 -4.37
C THR A 140 -3.00 -13.63 -3.61
N VAL A 141 -4.16 -13.40 -4.21
CA VAL A 141 -5.28 -12.74 -3.55
C VAL A 141 -6.15 -13.83 -2.92
N PRO A 142 -6.38 -13.79 -1.59
CA PRO A 142 -7.24 -14.79 -0.96
C PRO A 142 -8.63 -14.84 -1.59
N ALA A 143 -9.25 -16.03 -1.59
CA ALA A 143 -10.58 -16.21 -2.17
C ALA A 143 -11.65 -15.41 -1.42
N GLN A 144 -11.46 -15.21 -0.11
CA GLN A 144 -12.37 -14.44 0.72
C GLN A 144 -11.65 -13.23 1.29
N HIS A 145 -12.20 -12.04 1.03
CA HIS A 145 -11.68 -10.79 1.57
C HIS A 145 -12.80 -9.74 1.55
N PRO A 146 -12.66 -8.66 2.34
CA PRO A 146 -13.70 -7.63 2.44
C PRO A 146 -13.63 -6.56 1.34
N PHE A 147 -12.71 -6.66 0.39
CA PHE A 147 -12.45 -5.60 -0.58
C PHE A 147 -13.22 -5.79 -1.87
N GLU A 148 -13.83 -4.71 -2.35
CA GLU A 148 -14.45 -4.69 -3.68
C GLU A 148 -13.37 -4.68 -4.77
N LYS A 149 -12.26 -3.97 -4.53
CA LYS A 149 -11.12 -3.91 -5.44
C LYS A 149 -9.82 -3.85 -4.64
N ILE A 150 -8.74 -4.34 -5.25
CA ILE A 150 -7.39 -4.29 -4.66
C ILE A 150 -6.44 -3.73 -5.72
N TRP A 151 -5.66 -2.71 -5.32
CA TRP A 151 -4.75 -1.99 -6.20
C TRP A 151 -3.35 -1.95 -5.61
N LEU A 152 -2.34 -1.96 -6.49
CA LEU A 152 -0.94 -1.80 -6.10
C LEU A 152 -0.36 -0.59 -6.83
N VAL A 153 0.01 0.45 -6.08
CA VAL A 153 0.75 1.59 -6.61
C VAL A 153 2.18 1.12 -6.83
N ALA A 154 2.61 1.07 -8.10
CA ALA A 154 3.80 0.34 -8.51
C ALA A 154 5.12 0.94 -8.02
N ASP A 155 5.15 2.24 -7.72
CA ASP A 155 6.31 2.92 -7.15
C ASP A 155 5.85 3.95 -6.12
N PHE A 156 6.79 4.41 -5.30
CA PHE A 156 6.44 5.30 -4.18
C PHE A 156 5.79 6.61 -4.61
N GLU A 157 6.22 7.17 -5.74
CA GLU A 157 5.70 8.43 -6.26
C GLU A 157 4.53 8.27 -7.22
N GLY A 158 4.16 7.05 -7.56
CA GLY A 158 3.05 6.76 -8.47
C GLY A 158 3.33 7.08 -9.92
N LYS A 159 4.59 7.29 -10.30
CA LYS A 159 4.97 7.69 -11.67
C LYS A 159 4.76 6.60 -12.72
N THR A 160 4.94 5.34 -12.32
CA THR A 160 4.80 4.20 -13.24
C THR A 160 3.38 3.63 -13.25
N GLY A 161 2.48 4.24 -12.50
CA GLY A 161 1.07 3.88 -12.50
C GLY A 161 0.69 2.84 -11.46
N ILE A 162 -0.44 2.21 -11.69
CA ILE A 162 -1.05 1.33 -10.71
C ILE A 162 -1.43 0.01 -11.37
N VAL A 163 -1.19 -1.08 -10.65
CA VAL A 163 -1.53 -2.43 -11.10
C VAL A 163 -2.79 -2.86 -10.35
N ARG A 164 -3.79 -3.34 -11.10
CA ARG A 164 -5.00 -3.87 -10.49
C ARG A 164 -4.76 -5.35 -10.12
N LEU A 165 -4.93 -5.66 -8.82
CA LEU A 165 -4.76 -7.02 -8.33
C LEU A 165 -6.10 -7.76 -8.21
N TYR A 166 -7.22 -7.04 -8.01
CA TYR A 166 -8.55 -7.64 -7.88
C TYR A 166 -9.62 -6.59 -8.23
N PRO A 167 -10.75 -6.92 -8.86
CA PRO A 167 -10.97 -8.08 -9.71
C PRO A 167 -10.20 -7.98 -10.97
#